data_e545aa2f743c0e5b10270e2b1438a172
#
_entry.id   e545aa2f743c0e5b10270e2b1438a172
#
_cell.length_a   1.000
_cell.length_b   1.000
_cell.length_c   1.000
_cell.angle_alpha   90.00
_cell.angle_beta   90.00
_cell.angle_gamma   90.00
#
_symmetry.space_group_name_H-M   'P 1'
#
loop_
_entity.id
_entity.type
_entity.pdbx_description
1 polymer ?
#
loop_
_entity_poly.entity_id
_entity_poly.type
_entity_poly.pdbx_seq_one_letter_code
_entity_poly.pdbx_strand_id
1 'polypeptide(L)'
;MGKYQICVSGAAKGETVEQGKQLALEVGGAIANAGHSLMTGATTGLPNTAAEGYKKAGGKMSLGISPASTKIEHVLKYRLPTKAYDAILYTGLHYSGRDALLVNSADAVVSIGGRLGTLHEFTVAMETHTPVALLEGAGGIGDQIKGLLALLPNADPDLVLSDSDPIKLVAKLTHLLDKLHSPYKEIYR
;
A
#
# COMPACT_ATOMS: atom_id res chain seq x y z
N MET A 1 8.11 -16.44 0.98
CA MET A 1 7.06 -15.52 0.57
C MET A 1 6.19 -15.25 1.79
N GLY A 2 5.68 -14.04 2.00
CA GLY A 2 4.77 -13.76 3.10
C GLY A 2 3.40 -14.37 2.86
N LYS A 3 2.54 -14.40 3.92
CA LYS A 3 1.19 -14.95 3.84
C LYS A 3 0.33 -14.20 2.81
N TYR A 4 0.38 -12.86 2.84
CA TYR A 4 -0.30 -11.98 1.89
C TYR A 4 0.67 -10.94 1.33
N GLN A 5 0.33 -10.37 0.17
CA GLN A 5 1.03 -9.24 -0.45
C GLN A 5 0.27 -7.96 -0.15
N ILE A 6 0.81 -7.13 0.73
CA ILE A 6 0.15 -5.88 1.16
C ILE A 6 0.79 -4.69 0.44
N CYS A 7 0.00 -4.01 -0.37
CA CYS A 7 0.40 -2.74 -0.99
C CYS A 7 0.29 -1.59 0.03
N VAL A 8 1.33 -0.77 0.16
CA VAL A 8 1.23 0.50 0.88
C VAL A 8 1.21 1.64 -0.12
N SER A 9 0.08 2.33 -0.17
CA SER A 9 -0.19 3.57 -0.91
C SER A 9 -0.10 4.77 0.03
N GLY A 10 0.26 5.93 -0.46
CA GLY A 10 0.30 7.12 0.39
C GLY A 10 0.98 8.33 -0.23
N ALA A 11 1.06 9.41 0.56
CA ALA A 11 1.66 10.66 0.13
C ALA A 11 3.16 10.50 -0.21
N ALA A 12 3.53 10.90 -1.42
CA ALA A 12 4.94 10.92 -1.85
C ALA A 12 5.67 12.24 -1.49
N LYS A 13 4.93 13.33 -1.26
CA LYS A 13 5.46 14.67 -0.99
C LYS A 13 4.45 15.52 -0.21
N GLY A 14 4.94 16.59 0.44
CA GLY A 14 4.12 17.60 1.12
C GLY A 14 3.98 17.37 2.63
N GLU A 15 3.21 18.20 3.31
CA GLU A 15 3.02 18.19 4.76
C GLU A 15 2.50 16.85 5.29
N THR A 16 1.64 16.17 4.53
CA THR A 16 1.12 14.83 4.85
C THR A 16 2.23 13.80 5.07
N VAL A 17 3.40 13.98 4.42
CA VAL A 17 4.55 13.08 4.62
C VAL A 17 5.14 13.26 6.01
N GLU A 18 5.32 14.49 6.46
CA GLU A 18 5.88 14.75 7.79
C GLU A 18 4.91 14.28 8.90
N GLN A 19 3.63 14.56 8.75
CA GLN A 19 2.58 14.16 9.69
C GLN A 19 2.44 12.62 9.78
N GLY A 20 2.48 11.94 8.64
CA GLY A 20 2.27 10.49 8.56
C GLY A 20 3.52 9.63 8.72
N LYS A 21 4.72 10.23 8.86
CA LYS A 21 5.99 9.50 8.83
C LYS A 21 6.11 8.41 9.88
N GLN A 22 5.80 8.72 11.14
CA GLN A 22 5.86 7.74 12.23
C GLN A 22 4.84 6.63 12.02
N LEU A 23 3.60 6.99 11.64
CA LEU A 23 2.54 6.04 11.35
C LEU A 23 2.91 5.10 10.19
N ALA A 24 3.57 5.61 9.15
CA ALA A 24 4.04 4.79 8.03
C ALA A 24 5.13 3.78 8.45
N LEU A 25 6.07 4.18 9.31
CA LEU A 25 7.06 3.25 9.88
C LEU A 25 6.37 2.12 10.65
N GLU A 26 5.38 2.46 11.47
CA GLU A 26 4.62 1.50 12.28
C GLU A 26 3.77 0.56 11.41
N VAL A 27 3.12 1.07 10.34
CA VAL A 27 2.42 0.22 9.34
C VAL A 27 3.38 -0.80 8.74
N GLY A 28 4.57 -0.35 8.28
CA GLY A 28 5.57 -1.25 7.74
C GLY A 28 5.99 -2.33 8.73
N GLY A 29 6.25 -1.94 9.97
CA GLY A 29 6.57 -2.86 11.06
C GLY A 29 5.44 -3.86 11.36
N ALA A 30 4.19 -3.40 11.38
CA ALA A 30 3.02 -4.24 11.61
C ALA A 30 2.84 -5.29 10.48
N ILE A 31 3.02 -4.88 9.21
CA ILE A 31 2.99 -5.79 8.06
C ILE A 31 4.06 -6.88 8.17
N ALA A 32 5.30 -6.50 8.55
CA ALA A 32 6.39 -7.46 8.76
C ALA A 32 6.10 -8.46 9.90
N ASN A 33 5.64 -7.95 11.05
CA ASN A 33 5.32 -8.75 12.22
C ASN A 33 4.13 -9.70 11.99
N ALA A 34 3.18 -9.32 11.12
CA ALA A 34 2.09 -10.17 10.69
C ALA A 34 2.53 -11.26 9.67
N GLY A 35 3.79 -11.25 9.25
CA GLY A 35 4.35 -12.24 8.31
C GLY A 35 3.92 -12.04 6.86
N HIS A 36 3.49 -10.83 6.48
CA HIS A 36 3.12 -10.51 5.11
C HIS A 36 4.32 -10.02 4.28
N SER A 37 4.19 -10.04 2.96
CA SER A 37 5.10 -9.33 2.04
C SER A 37 4.60 -7.89 1.86
N LEU A 38 5.53 -6.95 1.67
CA LEU A 38 5.20 -5.55 1.43
C LEU A 38 5.40 -5.21 -0.04
N MET A 39 4.46 -4.48 -0.61
CA MET A 39 4.56 -3.88 -1.95
C MET A 39 4.37 -2.38 -1.87
N THR A 40 5.05 -1.61 -2.71
CA THR A 40 4.82 -0.19 -2.89
C THR A 40 5.08 0.25 -4.32
N GLY A 41 4.69 1.46 -4.65
CA GLY A 41 5.05 2.08 -5.93
C GLY A 41 6.52 2.44 -6.12
N ALA A 42 7.40 2.03 -5.22
CA ALA A 42 8.82 2.40 -5.18
C ALA A 42 9.06 3.92 -5.27
N THR A 43 8.15 4.71 -4.69
CA THR A 43 8.23 6.18 -4.66
C THR A 43 8.83 6.70 -3.35
N THR A 44 9.13 7.99 -3.29
CA THR A 44 9.48 8.69 -2.05
C THR A 44 8.28 8.81 -1.11
N GLY A 45 8.48 9.37 0.09
CA GLY A 45 7.44 9.69 1.06
C GLY A 45 6.94 8.47 1.85
N LEU A 46 5.66 8.45 2.19
CA LEU A 46 5.09 7.46 3.12
C LEU A 46 5.22 6.01 2.65
N PRO A 47 5.07 5.68 1.34
CA PRO A 47 5.32 4.32 0.88
C PRO A 47 6.76 3.84 1.11
N ASN A 48 7.77 4.69 0.87
CA ASN A 48 9.16 4.35 1.17
C ASN A 48 9.40 4.23 2.67
N THR A 49 8.83 5.14 3.47
CA THR A 49 8.93 5.10 4.93
C THR A 49 8.33 3.81 5.51
N ALA A 50 7.20 3.35 4.97
CA ALA A 50 6.64 2.05 5.33
C ALA A 50 7.57 0.89 4.96
N ALA A 51 8.20 0.94 3.77
CA ALA A 51 9.18 -0.07 3.37
C ALA A 51 10.42 -0.07 4.29
N GLU A 52 10.89 1.08 4.74
CA GLU A 52 11.96 1.20 5.75
C GLU A 52 11.55 0.58 7.09
N GLY A 53 10.34 0.88 7.58
CA GLY A 53 9.78 0.29 8.79
C GLY A 53 9.65 -1.23 8.69
N TYR A 54 9.20 -1.72 7.54
CA TYR A 54 9.11 -3.14 7.23
C TYR A 54 10.47 -3.85 7.31
N LYS A 55 11.50 -3.28 6.67
CA LYS A 55 12.87 -3.84 6.72
C LYS A 55 13.46 -3.77 8.13
N LYS A 56 13.25 -2.68 8.86
CA LYS A 56 13.71 -2.53 10.25
C LYS A 56 13.10 -3.57 11.19
N ALA A 57 11.87 -3.98 10.94
CA ALA A 57 11.18 -5.03 11.69
C ALA A 57 11.53 -6.47 11.22
N GLY A 58 12.48 -6.64 10.31
CA GLY A 58 12.92 -7.95 9.82
C GLY A 58 12.02 -8.54 8.73
N GLY A 59 11.25 -7.71 8.04
CA GLY A 59 10.40 -8.13 6.93
C GLY A 59 11.19 -8.82 5.81
N LYS A 60 10.67 -9.95 5.32
CA LYS A 60 11.40 -10.89 4.45
C LYS A 60 11.36 -10.52 2.96
N MET A 61 10.29 -9.87 2.49
CA MET A 61 10.10 -9.53 1.07
C MET A 61 9.44 -8.17 0.92
N SER A 62 10.18 -7.20 0.39
CA SER A 62 9.68 -5.90 -0.02
C SER A 62 9.87 -5.71 -1.52
N LEU A 63 8.77 -5.48 -2.25
CA LEU A 63 8.75 -5.32 -3.70
C LEU A 63 8.37 -3.89 -4.08
N GLY A 64 9.18 -3.27 -4.91
CA GLY A 64 8.88 -1.99 -5.53
C GLY A 64 8.34 -2.16 -6.95
N ILE A 65 7.22 -1.53 -7.28
CA ILE A 65 6.69 -1.46 -8.65
C ILE A 65 6.95 -0.07 -9.21
N SER A 66 8.04 0.08 -9.95
CA SER A 66 8.54 1.37 -10.43
C SER A 66 7.81 1.86 -11.68
N PRO A 67 7.55 3.19 -11.81
CA PRO A 67 7.05 3.79 -13.03
C PRO A 67 8.11 3.84 -14.16
N ALA A 68 9.40 3.72 -13.83
CA ALA A 68 10.52 3.81 -14.77
C ALA A 68 10.69 2.54 -15.61
N SER A 69 11.33 2.66 -16.77
CA SER A 69 11.62 1.52 -17.66
C SER A 69 12.90 0.78 -17.25
N THR A 70 13.80 1.45 -16.51
CA THR A 70 15.10 0.90 -16.09
C THR A 70 15.51 1.42 -14.72
N LYS A 71 16.47 0.74 -14.07
CA LYS A 71 17.08 1.22 -12.82
C LYS A 71 17.73 2.59 -12.98
N ILE A 72 18.39 2.84 -14.12
CA ILE A 72 19.03 4.13 -14.41
C ILE A 72 17.96 5.24 -14.44
N GLU A 73 16.87 5.01 -15.17
CA GLU A 73 15.77 5.97 -15.25
C GLU A 73 15.12 6.19 -13.88
N HIS A 74 14.89 5.14 -13.11
CA HIS A 74 14.35 5.19 -11.75
C HIS A 74 15.17 6.11 -10.85
N VAL A 75 16.50 5.93 -10.84
CA VAL A 75 17.39 6.68 -9.95
C VAL A 75 17.70 8.08 -10.48
N LEU A 76 18.03 8.23 -11.76
CA LEU A 76 18.53 9.49 -12.30
C LEU A 76 17.41 10.44 -12.78
N LYS A 77 16.38 9.91 -13.44
CA LYS A 77 15.27 10.72 -13.97
C LYS A 77 14.18 10.93 -12.93
N TYR A 78 13.68 9.84 -12.34
CA TYR A 78 12.61 9.91 -11.35
C TYR A 78 13.09 10.22 -9.93
N ARG A 79 14.40 10.06 -9.65
CA ARG A 79 15.03 10.28 -8.34
C ARG A 79 14.37 9.49 -7.21
N LEU A 80 14.11 8.22 -7.47
CA LEU A 80 13.39 7.34 -6.57
C LEU A 80 14.33 6.42 -5.77
N PRO A 81 13.93 6.02 -4.55
CA PRO A 81 14.76 5.21 -3.65
C PRO A 81 14.80 3.74 -4.06
N THR A 82 15.91 3.06 -3.68
CA THR A 82 16.08 1.62 -3.93
C THR A 82 16.36 0.80 -2.68
N LYS A 83 16.82 1.44 -1.58
CA LYS A 83 17.42 0.74 -0.43
C LYS A 83 16.44 -0.11 0.39
N ALA A 84 15.16 0.27 0.43
CA ALA A 84 14.16 -0.42 1.23
C ALA A 84 13.51 -1.61 0.53
N TYR A 85 13.98 -1.98 -0.66
CA TYR A 85 13.39 -3.03 -1.51
C TYR A 85 14.35 -4.18 -1.74
N ASP A 86 13.84 -5.40 -1.60
CA ASP A 86 14.55 -6.63 -1.98
C ASP A 86 14.58 -6.80 -3.51
N ALA A 87 13.50 -6.35 -4.18
CA ALA A 87 13.42 -6.30 -5.64
C ALA A 87 12.62 -5.09 -6.11
N ILE A 88 12.92 -4.59 -7.32
CA ILE A 88 12.14 -3.54 -7.99
C ILE A 88 11.84 -4.00 -9.41
N LEU A 89 10.55 -4.02 -9.75
CA LEU A 89 10.07 -4.22 -11.12
C LEU A 89 10.00 -2.86 -11.83
N TYR A 90 10.74 -2.69 -12.91
CA TYR A 90 10.75 -1.49 -13.74
C TYR A 90 9.75 -1.66 -14.88
N THR A 91 8.59 -1.01 -14.78
CA THR A 91 7.46 -1.25 -15.68
C THR A 91 7.49 -0.42 -16.96
N GLY A 92 8.08 0.77 -16.93
CA GLY A 92 7.98 1.73 -18.04
C GLY A 92 6.59 2.35 -18.25
N LEU A 93 5.62 2.06 -17.36
CA LEU A 93 4.23 2.46 -17.51
C LEU A 93 3.92 3.85 -16.93
N HIS A 94 4.95 4.60 -16.50
CA HIS A 94 4.79 5.85 -15.76
C HIS A 94 3.96 5.66 -14.48
N TYR A 95 3.51 6.75 -13.84
CA TYR A 95 2.79 6.66 -12.56
C TYR A 95 1.41 6.01 -12.73
N SER A 96 0.55 6.55 -13.59
CA SER A 96 -0.85 6.11 -13.68
C SER A 96 -0.98 4.67 -14.22
N GLY A 97 -0.22 4.30 -15.24
CA GLY A 97 -0.29 2.94 -15.79
C GLY A 97 0.26 1.88 -14.83
N ARG A 98 1.24 2.25 -14.00
CA ARG A 98 1.82 1.36 -12.99
C ARG A 98 0.88 1.13 -11.79
N ASP A 99 0.00 2.08 -11.45
CA ASP A 99 -0.87 1.98 -10.29
C ASP A 99 -1.83 0.77 -10.39
N ALA A 100 -2.42 0.54 -11.57
CA ALA A 100 -3.27 -0.62 -11.79
C ALA A 100 -2.50 -1.95 -11.61
N LEU A 101 -1.26 -2.03 -12.12
CA LEU A 101 -0.42 -3.20 -11.92
C LEU A 101 -0.10 -3.41 -10.44
N LEU A 102 0.21 -2.34 -9.70
CA LEU A 102 0.53 -2.41 -8.28
C LEU A 102 -0.65 -2.94 -7.46
N VAL A 103 -1.84 -2.37 -7.66
CA VAL A 103 -3.05 -2.76 -6.92
C VAL A 103 -3.46 -4.19 -7.25
N ASN A 104 -3.51 -4.56 -8.54
CA ASN A 104 -3.89 -5.91 -8.99
C ASN A 104 -2.91 -7.01 -8.57
N SER A 105 -1.68 -6.63 -8.22
CA SER A 105 -0.67 -7.59 -7.72
C SER A 105 -0.71 -7.75 -6.20
N ALA A 106 -1.58 -7.03 -5.50
CA ALA A 106 -1.69 -7.06 -4.05
C ALA A 106 -2.97 -7.77 -3.61
N ASP A 107 -2.90 -8.44 -2.45
CA ASP A 107 -4.09 -9.00 -1.79
C ASP A 107 -4.91 -7.92 -1.08
N ALA A 108 -4.28 -6.80 -0.72
CA ALA A 108 -4.93 -5.63 -0.14
C ALA A 108 -4.05 -4.38 -0.23
N VAL A 109 -4.68 -3.21 -0.07
CA VAL A 109 -4.03 -1.90 -0.04
C VAL A 109 -4.16 -1.26 1.35
N VAL A 110 -3.05 -0.80 1.94
CA VAL A 110 -3.05 0.10 3.09
C VAL A 110 -2.79 1.51 2.59
N SER A 111 -3.72 2.42 2.82
CA SER A 111 -3.64 3.82 2.39
C SER A 111 -3.25 4.73 3.56
N ILE A 112 -2.20 5.55 3.39
CA ILE A 112 -1.67 6.46 4.41
C ILE A 112 -1.68 7.89 3.86
N GLY A 113 -2.66 8.69 4.27
CA GLY A 113 -2.83 10.05 3.76
C GLY A 113 -3.04 10.07 2.25
N GLY A 114 -2.24 10.89 1.54
CA GLY A 114 -2.17 10.83 0.09
C GLY A 114 -2.89 11.94 -0.66
N ARG A 115 -2.81 11.85 -1.99
CA ARG A 115 -3.38 12.81 -2.95
C ARG A 115 -3.99 12.06 -4.14
N LEU A 116 -3.96 12.65 -5.35
CA LEU A 116 -4.58 12.06 -6.55
C LEU A 116 -4.09 10.64 -6.89
N GLY A 117 -2.80 10.34 -6.72
CA GLY A 117 -2.28 8.98 -6.95
C GLY A 117 -2.92 7.96 -5.99
N THR A 118 -3.00 8.32 -4.70
CA THR A 118 -3.65 7.48 -3.68
C THR A 118 -5.16 7.30 -3.97
N LEU A 119 -5.83 8.35 -4.45
CA LEU A 119 -7.23 8.25 -4.88
C LEU A 119 -7.37 7.33 -6.10
N HIS A 120 -6.45 7.41 -7.06
CA HIS A 120 -6.44 6.54 -8.23
C HIS A 120 -6.23 5.06 -7.83
N GLU A 121 -5.25 4.78 -6.97
CA GLU A 121 -5.02 3.43 -6.43
C GLU A 121 -6.25 2.92 -5.65
N PHE A 122 -6.94 3.80 -4.90
CA PHE A 122 -8.19 3.47 -4.22
C PHE A 122 -9.32 3.11 -5.20
N THR A 123 -9.52 3.90 -6.26
CA THR A 123 -10.57 3.61 -7.25
C THR A 123 -10.30 2.31 -8.00
N VAL A 124 -9.05 2.04 -8.37
CA VAL A 124 -8.65 0.73 -8.94
C VAL A 124 -8.97 -0.40 -7.96
N ALA A 125 -8.65 -0.24 -6.67
CA ALA A 125 -8.94 -1.27 -5.67
C ALA A 125 -10.44 -1.55 -5.55
N MET A 126 -11.29 -0.51 -5.59
CA MET A 126 -12.75 -0.69 -5.56
C MET A 126 -13.26 -1.44 -6.81
N GLU A 127 -12.79 -1.10 -7.99
CA GLU A 127 -13.18 -1.76 -9.24
C GLU A 127 -12.73 -3.23 -9.31
N THR A 128 -11.61 -3.56 -8.68
CA THR A 128 -11.05 -4.92 -8.66
C THR A 128 -11.42 -5.73 -7.42
N HIS A 129 -12.29 -5.19 -6.56
CA HIS A 129 -12.70 -5.81 -5.28
C HIS A 129 -11.52 -6.14 -4.37
N THR A 130 -10.45 -5.33 -4.43
CA THR A 130 -9.28 -5.45 -3.57
C THR A 130 -9.55 -4.73 -2.25
N PRO A 131 -9.43 -5.39 -1.06
CA PRO A 131 -9.63 -4.75 0.23
C PRO A 131 -8.72 -3.56 0.46
N VAL A 132 -9.25 -2.49 1.08
CA VAL A 132 -8.52 -1.28 1.42
C VAL A 132 -8.60 -0.99 2.91
N ALA A 133 -7.44 -0.76 3.53
CA ALA A 133 -7.32 -0.33 4.91
C ALA A 133 -6.85 1.13 4.97
N LEU A 134 -7.69 2.02 5.50
CA LEU A 134 -7.43 3.45 5.60
C LEU A 134 -6.83 3.77 6.97
N LEU A 135 -5.60 4.29 7.00
CA LEU A 135 -5.00 4.79 8.22
C LEU A 135 -5.51 6.20 8.51
N GLU A 136 -6.30 6.35 9.56
CA GLU A 136 -6.88 7.61 9.99
C GLU A 136 -5.82 8.52 10.65
N GLY A 137 -6.01 9.84 10.52
CA GLY A 137 -5.12 10.83 11.13
C GLY A 137 -3.83 11.10 10.38
N ALA A 138 -3.63 10.49 9.22
CA ALA A 138 -2.48 10.78 8.36
C ALA A 138 -2.74 11.96 7.39
N GLY A 139 -3.96 12.52 7.40
CA GLY A 139 -4.37 13.66 6.57
C GLY A 139 -4.55 13.33 5.08
N GLY A 140 -4.73 14.37 4.28
CA GLY A 140 -4.86 14.26 2.82
C GLY A 140 -6.17 13.62 2.37
N ILE A 141 -6.16 13.00 1.17
CA ILE A 141 -7.36 12.38 0.59
C ILE A 141 -7.83 11.16 1.41
N GLY A 142 -6.93 10.51 2.14
CA GLY A 142 -7.26 9.34 2.95
C GLY A 142 -8.41 9.59 3.93
N ASP A 143 -8.44 10.76 4.55
CA ASP A 143 -9.50 11.14 5.51
C ASP A 143 -10.84 11.44 4.82
N GLN A 144 -10.84 11.65 3.50
CA GLN A 144 -12.04 11.95 2.69
C GLN A 144 -12.64 10.72 1.99
N ILE A 145 -11.90 9.62 1.90
CA ILE A 145 -12.31 8.42 1.15
C ILE A 145 -13.62 7.84 1.67
N LYS A 146 -13.87 7.85 2.97
CA LYS A 146 -15.14 7.40 3.54
C LYS A 146 -16.35 8.19 3.00
N GLY A 147 -16.19 9.49 2.84
CA GLY A 147 -17.24 10.34 2.23
C GLY A 147 -17.44 10.03 0.75
N LEU A 148 -16.38 9.70 0.03
CA LEU A 148 -16.46 9.31 -1.39
C LEU A 148 -17.18 7.97 -1.57
N LEU A 149 -16.98 7.00 -0.69
CA LEU A 149 -17.67 5.70 -0.75
C LEU A 149 -19.19 5.85 -0.78
N ALA A 150 -19.75 6.78 -0.03
CA ALA A 150 -21.19 7.04 -0.01
C ALA A 150 -21.74 7.54 -1.37
N LEU A 151 -20.88 8.02 -2.26
CA LEU A 151 -21.22 8.49 -3.61
C LEU A 151 -20.99 7.42 -4.68
N LEU A 152 -20.43 6.27 -4.34
CA LEU A 152 -20.08 5.20 -5.27
C LEU A 152 -21.02 4.00 -5.08
N PRO A 153 -22.12 3.92 -5.86
CA PRO A 153 -23.17 2.92 -5.63
C PRO A 153 -22.72 1.46 -5.83
N ASN A 154 -21.60 1.27 -6.54
CA ASN A 154 -21.05 -0.07 -6.82
C ASN A 154 -19.85 -0.43 -5.96
N ALA A 155 -19.40 0.46 -5.06
CA ALA A 155 -18.33 0.14 -4.14
C ALA A 155 -18.84 -0.73 -2.99
N ASP A 156 -18.11 -1.79 -2.67
CA ASP A 156 -18.43 -2.66 -1.54
C ASP A 156 -17.82 -2.06 -0.25
N PRO A 157 -18.63 -1.50 0.67
CA PRO A 157 -18.12 -0.90 1.89
C PRO A 157 -17.49 -1.92 2.85
N ASP A 158 -17.84 -3.20 2.75
CA ASP A 158 -17.29 -4.27 3.59
C ASP A 158 -15.82 -4.58 3.27
N LEU A 159 -15.34 -4.13 2.10
CA LEU A 159 -13.93 -4.21 1.71
C LEU A 159 -13.10 -3.02 2.20
N VAL A 160 -13.71 -2.01 2.85
CA VAL A 160 -12.99 -0.81 3.32
C VAL A 160 -12.97 -0.77 4.84
N LEU A 161 -11.79 -0.92 5.39
CA LEU A 161 -11.52 -0.85 6.83
C LEU A 161 -10.88 0.49 7.20
N SER A 162 -10.98 0.88 8.47
CA SER A 162 -10.20 2.01 8.99
C SER A 162 -9.83 1.83 10.47
N ASP A 163 -8.72 2.42 10.84
CA ASP A 163 -8.27 2.58 12.23
C ASP A 163 -7.18 3.67 12.29
N SER A 164 -7.07 4.35 13.42
CA SER A 164 -5.97 5.28 13.70
C SER A 164 -4.72 4.60 14.23
N ASP A 165 -4.83 3.35 14.70
CA ASP A 165 -3.73 2.54 15.21
C ASP A 165 -3.21 1.61 14.09
N PRO A 166 -1.95 1.77 13.64
CA PRO A 166 -1.37 0.96 12.58
C PRO A 166 -1.39 -0.54 12.83
N ILE A 167 -1.17 -0.97 14.09
CA ILE A 167 -1.13 -2.39 14.45
C ILE A 167 -2.53 -3.00 14.37
N LYS A 168 -3.53 -2.29 14.91
CA LYS A 168 -4.93 -2.72 14.83
C LYS A 168 -5.44 -2.73 13.41
N LEU A 169 -5.07 -1.72 12.60
CA LEU A 169 -5.44 -1.65 11.20
C LEU A 169 -4.96 -2.87 10.42
N VAL A 170 -3.67 -3.22 10.55
CA VAL A 170 -3.09 -4.40 9.89
C VAL A 170 -3.70 -5.70 10.42
N ALA A 171 -3.99 -5.79 11.71
CA ALA A 171 -4.66 -6.96 12.30
C ALA A 171 -6.09 -7.15 11.75
N LYS A 172 -6.89 -6.07 11.66
CA LYS A 172 -8.22 -6.08 11.04
C LYS A 172 -8.15 -6.51 9.57
N LEU A 173 -7.18 -5.94 8.82
CA LEU A 173 -6.99 -6.30 7.42
C LEU A 173 -6.61 -7.77 7.25
N THR A 174 -5.71 -8.29 8.09
CA THR A 174 -5.33 -9.71 8.09
C THR A 174 -6.54 -10.61 8.35
N HIS A 175 -7.38 -10.25 9.32
CA HIS A 175 -8.60 -10.99 9.63
C HIS A 175 -9.58 -11.00 8.46
N LEU A 176 -9.79 -9.86 7.78
CA LEU A 176 -10.61 -9.78 6.59
C LEU A 176 -10.08 -10.68 5.47
N LEU A 177 -8.77 -10.61 5.19
CA LEU A 177 -8.12 -11.46 4.18
C LEU A 177 -8.26 -12.95 4.53
N ASP A 178 -8.08 -13.33 5.80
CA ASP A 178 -8.27 -14.71 6.25
C ASP A 178 -9.70 -15.21 5.99
N LYS A 179 -10.70 -14.35 6.18
CA LYS A 179 -12.10 -14.65 5.89
C LYS A 179 -12.33 -14.82 4.38
N LEU A 180 -11.87 -13.85 3.57
CA LEU A 180 -12.06 -13.86 2.12
C LEU A 180 -11.35 -15.05 1.44
N HIS A 181 -10.16 -15.40 1.91
CA HIS A 181 -9.36 -16.48 1.33
C HIS A 181 -9.64 -17.85 1.96
N SER A 182 -10.50 -17.93 2.98
CA SER A 182 -10.82 -19.19 3.65
C SER A 182 -11.35 -20.30 2.73
N PRO A 183 -12.14 -20.01 1.67
CA PRO A 183 -12.55 -21.02 0.70
C PRO A 183 -11.41 -21.57 -0.18
N TYR A 184 -10.30 -20.83 -0.27
CA TYR A 184 -9.17 -21.10 -1.17
C TYR A 184 -7.89 -21.50 -0.43
N LYS A 185 -8.02 -22.09 0.77
CA LYS A 185 -6.86 -22.42 1.65
C LYS A 185 -5.78 -23.27 0.97
N GLU A 186 -6.12 -24.03 -0.07
CA GLU A 186 -5.16 -24.87 -0.78
C GLU A 186 -4.18 -24.09 -1.65
N ILE A 187 -4.50 -22.85 -2.02
CA ILE A 187 -3.61 -21.97 -2.78
C ILE A 187 -2.36 -21.57 -1.98
N TYR A 188 -2.46 -21.58 -0.63
CA TYR A 188 -1.43 -21.08 0.30
C TYR A 188 -0.63 -22.18 1.00
N ARG A 189 -0.75 -23.42 0.53
CA ARG A 189 -0.01 -24.59 1.07
C ARG A 189 1.36 -24.77 0.45
#